data_406ea4c0cc9fb1e70f787ab11e20b904
#
_entry.id   406ea4c0cc9fb1e70f787ab11e20b904
#
_cell.length_a   1.000
_cell.length_b   1.000
_cell.length_c   1.000
_cell.angle_alpha   90.00
_cell.angle_beta   90.00
_cell.angle_gamma   90.00
#
_symmetry.space_group_name_H-M   'P 1'
#
loop_
_entity.id
_entity.type
_entity.pdbx_description
1 polymer ?
#
loop_
_entity_poly.entity_id
_entity_poly.type
_entity_poly.pdbx_seq_one_letter_code
_entity_poly.pdbx_strand_id
1 'polypeptide(L)'
;MKKRLDVLLVSRGLAESREKARAVIMEGNVFVKGQREDKAGSMFDEVVPIEIHGQKLKYVSRGGLKLEKAVAHFDLKLEGKVCMDVGSSTGGFTDCMLQNGAKKVYAVDVGTNQLAWKLRSDPRVVCMEKTNIRYLLPEQLDEAPEFASIDVAFISLTKVLLPVRELLTPSGEVVALIKPQFEAGREKVGKKGVVREKSTHLEVIRQVLTFAWSAGFDILALEFSPIKGPEGNIEYLAWLRKTDRAVMEELPSWDEVRLSLPEGLNPEQIVDEAHQTLD
;
A
#
# COMPACT_ATOMS: atom_id res chain seq x y z
N MET A 1 -14.50 40.74 2.70
CA MET A 1 -14.08 40.50 1.29
C MET A 1 -14.19 39.00 1.02
N LYS A 2 -14.70 38.60 -0.17
CA LYS A 2 -14.81 37.16 -0.47
C LYS A 2 -13.50 36.63 -1.03
N LYS A 3 -13.03 35.50 -0.50
CA LYS A 3 -11.84 34.79 -0.98
C LYS A 3 -12.18 33.32 -1.27
N ARG A 4 -11.38 32.68 -2.11
CA ARG A 4 -11.50 31.26 -2.41
C ARG A 4 -11.19 30.46 -1.16
N LEU A 5 -11.87 29.32 -0.99
CA LEU A 5 -11.68 28.43 0.16
C LEU A 5 -10.24 27.93 0.30
N ASP A 6 -9.59 27.52 -0.81
CA ASP A 6 -8.18 27.10 -0.80
C ASP A 6 -7.22 28.21 -0.33
N VAL A 7 -7.53 29.47 -0.65
CA VAL A 7 -6.76 30.64 -0.20
C VAL A 7 -7.03 30.97 1.27
N LEU A 8 -8.29 30.84 1.71
CA LEU A 8 -8.68 31.08 3.09
C LEU A 8 -8.02 30.09 4.05
N LEU A 9 -7.96 28.81 3.69
CA LEU A 9 -7.30 27.80 4.52
C LEU A 9 -5.82 28.11 4.75
N VAL A 10 -5.11 28.54 3.71
CA VAL A 10 -3.68 28.93 3.82
C VAL A 10 -3.53 30.20 4.63
N SER A 11 -4.31 31.25 4.33
CA SER A 11 -4.19 32.55 5.02
C SER A 11 -4.52 32.50 6.50
N ARG A 12 -5.26 31.48 6.95
CA ARG A 12 -5.61 31.23 8.35
C ARG A 12 -4.71 30.20 9.04
N GLY A 13 -3.67 29.71 8.37
CA GLY A 13 -2.78 28.69 8.91
C GLY A 13 -3.44 27.31 9.06
N LEU A 14 -4.60 27.07 8.43
CA LEU A 14 -5.32 25.80 8.44
C LEU A 14 -4.76 24.80 7.43
N ALA A 15 -3.94 25.27 6.48
CA ALA A 15 -3.18 24.44 5.56
C ALA A 15 -1.83 25.11 5.26
N GLU A 16 -0.79 24.30 5.07
CA GLU A 16 0.58 24.79 4.84
C GLU A 16 0.77 25.37 3.42
N SER A 17 -0.01 24.90 2.45
CA SER A 17 0.01 25.34 1.06
C SER A 17 -1.36 25.23 0.40
N ARG A 18 -1.55 25.93 -0.73
CA ARG A 18 -2.80 25.84 -1.52
C ARG A 18 -3.04 24.43 -2.05
N GLU A 19 -1.99 23.69 -2.34
CA GLU A 19 -2.07 22.30 -2.81
C GLU A 19 -2.61 21.41 -1.70
N LYS A 20 -2.05 21.51 -0.48
CA LYS A 20 -2.57 20.80 0.71
C LYS A 20 -3.99 21.23 1.06
N ALA A 21 -4.31 22.52 0.95
CA ALA A 21 -5.67 23.00 1.14
C ALA A 21 -6.67 22.33 0.17
N ARG A 22 -6.31 22.22 -1.11
CA ARG A 22 -7.14 21.56 -2.12
C ARG A 22 -7.34 20.07 -1.79
N ALA A 23 -6.28 19.37 -1.39
CA ALA A 23 -6.36 17.97 -1.00
C ALA A 23 -7.36 17.76 0.15
N VAL A 24 -7.23 18.53 1.23
CA VAL A 24 -8.12 18.45 2.40
C VAL A 24 -9.59 18.79 2.05
N ILE A 25 -9.80 19.76 1.14
CA ILE A 25 -11.15 20.10 0.66
C ILE A 25 -11.73 18.96 -0.18
N MET A 26 -10.95 18.40 -1.13
CA MET A 26 -11.41 17.32 -2.01
C MET A 26 -11.66 16.02 -1.23
N GLU A 27 -10.96 15.78 -0.11
CA GLU A 27 -11.22 14.70 0.82
C GLU A 27 -12.54 14.88 1.60
N GLY A 28 -13.16 16.08 1.48
CA GLY A 28 -14.40 16.43 2.16
C GLY A 28 -14.25 16.65 3.66
N ASN A 29 -13.05 17.00 4.10
CA ASN A 29 -12.73 17.24 5.50
C ASN A 29 -12.96 18.70 5.93
N VAL A 30 -13.35 19.57 5.03
CA VAL A 30 -13.59 20.99 5.29
C VAL A 30 -15.07 21.28 5.43
N PHE A 31 -15.44 21.93 6.54
CA PHE A 31 -16.80 22.37 6.83
C PHE A 31 -16.83 23.88 6.96
N VAL A 32 -17.76 24.52 6.24
CA VAL A 32 -17.99 25.97 6.30
C VAL A 32 -19.38 26.22 6.87
N LYS A 33 -19.49 26.88 8.02
CA LYS A 33 -20.74 27.05 8.76
C LYS A 33 -21.45 25.72 9.06
N GLY A 34 -20.66 24.67 9.36
CA GLY A 34 -21.17 23.33 9.65
C GLY A 34 -21.60 22.51 8.41
N GLN A 35 -21.48 23.06 7.19
CA GLN A 35 -21.77 22.35 5.94
C GLN A 35 -20.47 21.93 5.27
N ARG A 36 -20.42 20.66 4.83
CA ARG A 36 -19.28 20.10 4.12
C ARG A 36 -19.09 20.82 2.78
N GLU A 37 -17.85 21.22 2.49
CA GLU A 37 -17.42 21.82 1.24
C GLU A 37 -16.34 20.98 0.55
N ASP A 38 -16.56 20.62 -0.70
CA ASP A 38 -15.67 19.79 -1.52
C ASP A 38 -15.04 20.55 -2.70
N LYS A 39 -15.43 21.83 -2.89
CA LYS A 39 -14.95 22.67 -3.98
C LYS A 39 -13.95 23.72 -3.50
N ALA A 40 -12.68 23.52 -3.81
CA ALA A 40 -11.60 24.45 -3.45
C ALA A 40 -11.77 25.88 -3.98
N GLY A 41 -12.55 26.04 -5.06
CA GLY A 41 -12.84 27.32 -5.67
C GLY A 41 -14.01 28.09 -5.07
N SER A 42 -14.79 27.51 -4.16
CA SER A 42 -15.93 28.18 -3.51
C SER A 42 -15.49 29.45 -2.81
N MET A 43 -16.33 30.49 -2.92
CA MET A 43 -16.02 31.86 -2.45
C MET A 43 -16.75 32.16 -1.14
N PHE A 44 -15.99 32.45 -0.08
CA PHE A 44 -16.52 32.75 1.26
C PHE A 44 -15.96 34.08 1.79
N ASP A 45 -16.69 34.70 2.72
CA ASP A 45 -16.19 35.85 3.44
C ASP A 45 -14.97 35.48 4.31
N GLU A 46 -14.02 36.40 4.43
CA GLU A 46 -12.78 36.19 5.18
C GLU A 46 -12.99 35.76 6.65
N VAL A 47 -14.13 36.11 7.22
CA VAL A 47 -14.46 35.81 8.62
C VAL A 47 -15.38 34.61 8.80
N VAL A 48 -15.70 33.88 7.71
CA VAL A 48 -16.62 32.72 7.79
C VAL A 48 -16.05 31.65 8.72
N PRO A 49 -16.85 31.03 9.58
CA PRO A 49 -16.41 29.87 10.36
C PRO A 49 -16.01 28.73 9.44
N ILE A 50 -14.76 28.26 9.57
CA ILE A 50 -14.24 27.10 8.86
C ILE A 50 -13.71 26.12 9.90
N GLU A 51 -14.16 24.89 9.81
CA GLU A 51 -13.69 23.77 10.61
C GLU A 51 -13.08 22.72 9.67
N ILE A 52 -11.95 22.15 10.07
CA ILE A 52 -11.37 20.98 9.40
C ILE A 52 -11.67 19.79 10.28
N HIS A 53 -12.55 18.93 9.79
CA HIS A 53 -12.88 17.67 10.42
C HIS A 53 -12.04 16.59 9.72
N GLY A 54 -11.20 15.95 10.46
CA GLY A 54 -10.32 14.87 9.97
C GLY A 54 -9.06 14.82 10.82
N GLN A 55 -8.68 13.63 11.20
CA GLN A 55 -7.38 13.45 11.85
C GLN A 55 -6.30 13.87 10.84
N LYS A 56 -5.31 14.62 11.30
CA LYS A 56 -4.08 14.83 10.55
C LYS A 56 -3.58 13.44 10.13
N LEU A 57 -3.49 13.19 8.81
CA LEU A 57 -3.05 11.88 8.34
C LEU A 57 -1.72 11.54 9.03
N LYS A 58 -1.65 10.37 9.65
CA LYS A 58 -0.43 9.89 10.32
C LYS A 58 0.72 9.76 9.34
N TYR A 59 0.41 9.42 8.09
CA TYR A 59 1.34 9.22 6.98
C TYR A 59 1.03 10.19 5.84
N VAL A 60 1.97 10.35 4.91
CA VAL A 60 1.80 11.22 3.73
C VAL A 60 0.63 10.83 2.83
N SER A 61 0.12 9.61 2.96
CA SER A 61 -1.11 9.13 2.32
C SER A 61 -1.80 8.06 3.15
N ARG A 62 -3.08 7.82 2.88
CA ARG A 62 -3.88 6.74 3.52
C ARG A 62 -3.27 5.35 3.35
N GLY A 63 -2.47 5.16 2.28
CA GLY A 63 -1.75 3.90 2.04
C GLY A 63 -0.94 3.43 3.25
N GLY A 64 -0.30 4.35 3.98
CA GLY A 64 0.47 4.02 5.18
C GLY A 64 -0.29 3.24 6.25
N LEU A 65 -1.62 3.44 6.35
CA LEU A 65 -2.47 2.68 7.29
C LEU A 65 -2.53 1.18 6.97
N LYS A 66 -2.36 0.80 5.70
CA LYS A 66 -2.34 -0.61 5.29
C LYS A 66 -1.10 -1.31 5.83
N LEU A 67 0.08 -0.70 5.61
CA LEU A 67 1.33 -1.25 6.14
C LEU A 67 1.38 -1.17 7.67
N GLU A 68 0.82 -0.12 8.27
CA GLU A 68 0.71 -0.01 9.73
C GLU A 68 -0.04 -1.20 10.35
N LYS A 69 -1.17 -1.62 9.73
CA LYS A 69 -1.89 -2.82 10.16
C LYS A 69 -1.00 -4.06 10.08
N ALA A 70 -0.25 -4.23 8.97
CA ALA A 70 0.67 -5.36 8.84
C ALA A 70 1.77 -5.31 9.91
N VAL A 71 2.38 -4.15 10.14
CA VAL A 71 3.42 -3.98 11.18
C VAL A 71 2.90 -4.37 12.56
N ALA A 72 1.70 -3.91 12.91
CA ALA A 72 1.11 -4.19 14.21
C ALA A 72 0.60 -5.64 14.36
N HIS A 73 -0.09 -6.15 13.33
CA HIS A 73 -0.73 -7.46 13.39
C HIS A 73 0.25 -8.62 13.26
N PHE A 74 1.28 -8.46 12.42
CA PHE A 74 2.31 -9.48 12.20
C PHE A 74 3.54 -9.29 13.10
N ASP A 75 3.54 -8.28 13.98
CA ASP A 75 4.68 -7.91 14.84
C ASP A 75 6.00 -7.69 14.06
N LEU A 76 5.91 -7.02 12.90
CA LEU A 76 7.06 -6.78 12.04
C LEU A 76 8.08 -5.87 12.73
N LYS A 77 9.35 -6.23 12.66
CA LYS A 77 10.46 -5.44 13.20
C LYS A 77 11.20 -4.76 12.05
N LEU A 78 10.99 -3.46 11.89
CA LEU A 78 11.61 -2.66 10.82
C LEU A 78 12.77 -1.80 11.31
N GLU A 79 12.96 -1.70 12.64
CA GLU A 79 14.03 -0.92 13.26
C GLU A 79 15.40 -1.33 12.72
N GLY A 80 16.15 -0.37 12.20
CA GLY A 80 17.50 -0.56 11.67
C GLY A 80 17.59 -1.29 10.32
N LYS A 81 16.47 -1.80 9.77
CA LYS A 81 16.47 -2.53 8.50
C LYS A 81 16.60 -1.62 7.28
N VAL A 82 17.24 -2.15 6.26
CA VAL A 82 17.15 -1.63 4.87
C VAL A 82 15.85 -2.15 4.27
N CYS A 83 15.01 -1.26 3.80
CA CYS A 83 13.68 -1.56 3.28
C CYS A 83 13.53 -1.15 1.82
N MET A 84 12.54 -1.72 1.13
CA MET A 84 12.14 -1.33 -0.22
C MET A 84 10.62 -1.16 -0.28
N ASP A 85 10.16 -0.07 -0.90
CA ASP A 85 8.76 0.23 -1.17
C ASP A 85 8.49 0.12 -2.66
N VAL A 86 7.87 -0.97 -3.10
CA VAL A 86 7.58 -1.26 -4.50
C VAL A 86 6.19 -0.77 -4.87
N GLY A 87 6.14 0.26 -5.72
CA GLY A 87 4.94 1.03 -6.01
C GLY A 87 4.74 2.15 -4.98
N SER A 88 5.80 2.89 -4.70
CA SER A 88 5.84 3.86 -3.60
C SER A 88 4.83 5.01 -3.76
N SER A 89 4.48 5.39 -4.98
CA SER A 89 3.53 6.48 -5.26
C SER A 89 3.83 7.74 -4.41
N THR A 90 2.87 8.21 -3.62
CA THR A 90 3.06 9.36 -2.70
C THR A 90 3.99 9.03 -1.52
N GLY A 91 4.25 7.75 -1.24
CA GLY A 91 5.16 7.32 -0.18
C GLY A 91 4.49 6.93 1.14
N GLY A 92 3.24 6.50 1.11
CA GLY A 92 2.53 6.11 2.34
C GLY A 92 3.23 4.96 3.08
N PHE A 93 3.66 3.93 2.35
CA PHE A 93 4.39 2.80 2.92
C PHE A 93 5.82 3.20 3.31
N THR A 94 6.50 3.98 2.48
CA THR A 94 7.81 4.57 2.81
C THR A 94 7.78 5.33 4.14
N ASP A 95 6.79 6.23 4.33
CA ASP A 95 6.63 7.01 5.58
C ASP A 95 6.34 6.10 6.78
N CYS A 96 5.54 5.05 6.58
CA CYS A 96 5.27 4.05 7.61
C CYS A 96 6.56 3.30 8.03
N MET A 97 7.38 2.86 7.08
CA MET A 97 8.65 2.18 7.37
C MET A 97 9.61 3.10 8.15
N LEU A 98 9.76 4.35 7.73
CA LEU A 98 10.62 5.33 8.39
C LEU A 98 10.16 5.64 9.82
N GLN A 99 8.84 5.74 10.06
CA GLN A 99 8.28 5.95 11.40
C GLN A 99 8.43 4.71 12.30
N ASN A 100 8.61 3.52 11.72
CA ASN A 100 8.93 2.27 12.43
C ASN A 100 10.43 1.97 12.47
N GLY A 101 11.28 2.98 12.27
CA GLY A 101 12.71 2.89 12.50
C GLY A 101 13.55 2.32 11.37
N ALA A 102 13.03 2.20 10.15
CA ALA A 102 13.83 1.77 9.00
C ALA A 102 15.08 2.65 8.82
N LYS A 103 16.24 2.00 8.65
CA LYS A 103 17.54 2.66 8.43
C LYS A 103 17.57 3.35 7.06
N LYS A 104 17.02 2.70 6.06
CA LYS A 104 16.99 3.15 4.67
C LYS A 104 15.74 2.60 3.97
N VAL A 105 15.17 3.36 3.03
CA VAL A 105 14.06 2.91 2.19
C VAL A 105 14.34 3.25 0.74
N TYR A 106 14.39 2.24 -0.13
CA TYR A 106 14.35 2.40 -1.58
C TYR A 106 12.89 2.58 -2.02
N ALA A 107 12.49 3.78 -2.41
CA ALA A 107 11.15 4.10 -2.89
C ALA A 107 11.09 3.94 -4.41
N VAL A 108 10.63 2.76 -4.87
CA VAL A 108 10.63 2.36 -6.29
C VAL A 108 9.26 2.58 -6.90
N ASP A 109 9.19 3.35 -7.99
CA ASP A 109 7.95 3.59 -8.73
C ASP A 109 8.22 3.81 -10.23
N VAL A 110 7.30 3.37 -11.07
CA VAL A 110 7.34 3.64 -12.52
C VAL A 110 6.95 5.07 -12.87
N GLY A 111 6.21 5.73 -11.99
CA GLY A 111 5.78 7.12 -12.11
C GLY A 111 6.91 8.12 -11.88
N THR A 112 6.54 9.38 -11.94
CA THR A 112 7.48 10.51 -11.74
C THR A 112 6.82 11.63 -10.94
N ASN A 113 7.59 12.30 -10.09
CA ASN A 113 7.13 13.39 -9.22
C ASN A 113 5.94 13.05 -8.32
N GLN A 114 5.82 11.78 -7.90
CA GLN A 114 4.74 11.32 -7.05
C GLN A 114 5.14 11.34 -5.57
N LEU A 115 6.39 10.98 -5.26
CA LEU A 115 6.87 10.89 -3.88
C LEU A 115 6.78 12.25 -3.18
N ALA A 116 6.15 12.28 -2.01
CA ALA A 116 5.99 13.50 -1.22
C ALA A 116 7.34 14.15 -0.90
N TRP A 117 7.41 15.48 -0.98
CA TRP A 117 8.66 16.23 -0.80
C TRP A 117 9.35 15.94 0.52
N LYS A 118 8.59 15.79 1.60
CA LYS A 118 9.10 15.39 2.92
C LYS A 118 9.95 14.11 2.86
N LEU A 119 9.52 13.12 2.08
CA LEU A 119 10.22 11.84 1.92
C LEU A 119 11.37 11.95 0.93
N ARG A 120 11.16 12.67 -0.15
CA ARG A 120 12.20 12.92 -1.16
C ARG A 120 13.43 13.63 -0.58
N SER A 121 13.24 14.47 0.43
CA SER A 121 14.31 15.19 1.14
C SER A 121 14.86 14.48 2.37
N ASP A 122 14.30 13.34 2.77
CA ASP A 122 14.81 12.54 3.89
C ASP A 122 16.07 11.77 3.45
N PRO A 123 17.21 11.92 4.14
CA PRO A 123 18.48 11.28 3.75
C PRO A 123 18.43 9.74 3.81
N ARG A 124 17.43 9.17 4.49
CA ARG A 124 17.19 7.72 4.54
C ARG A 124 16.45 7.17 3.33
N VAL A 125 15.91 8.04 2.47
CA VAL A 125 15.10 7.63 1.32
C VAL A 125 15.91 7.74 0.04
N VAL A 126 16.01 6.64 -0.69
CA VAL A 126 16.52 6.59 -2.06
C VAL A 126 15.32 6.61 -3.01
N CYS A 127 15.08 7.76 -3.64
CA CYS A 127 13.97 7.93 -4.59
C CYS A 127 14.33 7.31 -5.94
N MET A 128 13.67 6.22 -6.29
CA MET A 128 13.85 5.47 -7.54
C MET A 128 12.61 5.56 -8.44
N GLU A 129 12.23 6.76 -8.83
CA GLU A 129 11.16 7.00 -9.80
C GLU A 129 11.59 6.63 -11.23
N LYS A 130 10.63 6.45 -12.14
CA LYS A 130 10.84 5.92 -13.51
C LYS A 130 11.53 4.56 -13.52
N THR A 131 11.40 3.80 -12.44
CA THR A 131 12.07 2.52 -12.28
C THR A 131 11.02 1.40 -12.27
N ASN A 132 11.15 0.47 -13.19
CA ASN A 132 10.30 -0.72 -13.22
C ASN A 132 11.00 -1.83 -12.44
N ILE A 133 10.40 -2.22 -11.33
CA ILE A 133 10.92 -3.26 -10.43
C ILE A 133 11.30 -4.56 -11.15
N ARG A 134 10.63 -4.91 -12.25
CA ARG A 134 10.91 -6.12 -13.01
C ARG A 134 12.29 -6.15 -13.67
N TYR A 135 12.93 -5.00 -13.79
CA TYR A 135 14.22 -4.83 -14.45
C TYR A 135 15.27 -4.21 -13.53
N LEU A 136 14.93 -3.99 -12.26
CA LEU A 136 15.90 -3.53 -11.27
C LEU A 136 16.84 -4.67 -10.90
N LEU A 137 18.14 -4.41 -10.96
CA LEU A 137 19.19 -5.39 -10.69
C LEU A 137 19.82 -5.16 -9.31
N PRO A 138 20.31 -6.20 -8.63
CA PRO A 138 20.97 -6.07 -7.34
C PRO A 138 22.13 -5.06 -7.32
N GLU A 139 22.88 -4.96 -8.41
CA GLU A 139 24.04 -4.06 -8.55
C GLU A 139 23.67 -2.58 -8.57
N GLN A 140 22.39 -2.27 -8.75
CA GLN A 140 21.85 -0.90 -8.71
C GLN A 140 21.49 -0.46 -7.26
N LEU A 141 21.58 -1.37 -6.30
CA LEU A 141 21.36 -1.12 -4.89
C LEU A 141 22.69 -1.16 -4.16
N ASP A 142 22.94 -0.19 -3.29
CA ASP A 142 24.15 -0.16 -2.46
C ASP A 142 24.08 -1.12 -1.24
N GLU A 143 22.88 -1.46 -0.81
CA GLU A 143 22.62 -2.46 0.24
C GLU A 143 21.39 -3.31 -0.14
N ALA A 144 21.45 -4.63 0.03
CA ALA A 144 20.32 -5.51 -0.22
C ALA A 144 19.21 -5.28 0.81
N PRO A 145 17.94 -5.15 0.41
CA PRO A 145 16.82 -4.98 1.34
C PRO A 145 16.58 -6.24 2.20
N GLU A 146 16.31 -6.03 3.48
CA GLU A 146 15.90 -7.07 4.44
C GLU A 146 14.36 -7.17 4.52
N PHE A 147 13.67 -6.12 4.07
CA PHE A 147 12.21 -6.06 4.03
C PHE A 147 11.76 -5.32 2.76
N ALA A 148 10.70 -5.82 2.13
CA ALA A 148 10.03 -5.11 1.04
C ALA A 148 8.52 -5.05 1.28
N SER A 149 7.92 -3.92 0.93
CA SER A 149 6.46 -3.82 0.74
C SER A 149 6.14 -3.75 -0.75
N ILE A 150 5.01 -4.32 -1.17
CA ILE A 150 4.55 -4.30 -2.55
C ILE A 150 3.12 -3.78 -2.60
N ASP A 151 2.93 -2.57 -3.15
CA ASP A 151 1.62 -1.94 -3.37
C ASP A 151 1.52 -1.45 -4.84
N VAL A 152 1.53 -2.39 -5.78
CA VAL A 152 1.48 -2.10 -7.22
C VAL A 152 0.04 -2.06 -7.75
N ALA A 153 -0.17 -1.37 -8.87
CA ALA A 153 -1.44 -1.29 -9.57
C ALA A 153 -1.29 -1.70 -11.05
N PHE A 154 -2.37 -2.25 -11.62
CA PHE A 154 -2.47 -2.65 -13.03
C PHE A 154 -1.49 -3.77 -13.45
N ILE A 155 -0.96 -4.50 -12.50
CA ILE A 155 -0.05 -5.63 -12.73
C ILE A 155 -0.31 -6.69 -11.64
N SER A 156 -0.21 -7.96 -12.01
CA SER A 156 -0.29 -9.07 -11.07
C SER A 156 0.99 -9.19 -10.24
N LEU A 157 0.84 -9.56 -8.96
CA LEU A 157 1.95 -9.88 -8.05
C LEU A 157 2.84 -11.01 -8.59
N THR A 158 2.29 -11.92 -9.40
CA THR A 158 3.06 -12.99 -10.05
C THR A 158 4.17 -12.48 -10.98
N LYS A 159 4.07 -11.22 -11.45
CA LYS A 159 5.09 -10.57 -12.27
C LYS A 159 6.12 -9.78 -11.48
N VAL A 160 5.89 -9.61 -10.18
CA VAL A 160 6.67 -8.71 -9.31
C VAL A 160 7.43 -9.48 -8.23
N LEU A 161 6.85 -10.56 -7.71
CA LEU A 161 7.42 -11.31 -6.57
C LEU A 161 8.81 -11.88 -6.88
N LEU A 162 9.02 -12.49 -8.05
CA LEU A 162 10.34 -13.02 -8.43
C LEU A 162 11.41 -11.91 -8.53
N PRO A 163 11.20 -10.81 -9.28
CA PRO A 163 12.14 -9.69 -9.28
C PRO A 163 12.48 -9.16 -7.88
N VAL A 164 11.47 -9.00 -7.02
CA VAL A 164 11.70 -8.55 -5.64
C VAL A 164 12.53 -9.57 -4.85
N ARG A 165 12.24 -10.87 -5.00
CA ARG A 165 12.99 -11.95 -4.35
C ARG A 165 14.49 -11.88 -4.64
N GLU A 166 14.87 -11.60 -5.89
CA GLU A 166 16.27 -11.53 -6.29
C GLU A 166 17.03 -10.35 -5.64
N LEU A 167 16.31 -9.29 -5.29
CA LEU A 167 16.89 -8.10 -4.64
C LEU A 167 17.05 -8.27 -3.12
N LEU A 168 16.28 -9.17 -2.49
CA LEU A 168 16.25 -9.35 -1.05
C LEU A 168 17.47 -10.13 -0.52
N THR A 169 17.84 -9.84 0.72
CA THR A 169 18.73 -10.70 1.52
C THR A 169 18.21 -12.14 1.60
N PRO A 170 19.03 -13.14 1.96
CA PRO A 170 18.62 -14.56 1.96
C PRO A 170 17.36 -14.88 2.79
N SER A 171 17.12 -14.16 3.89
CA SER A 171 15.93 -14.31 4.74
C SER A 171 15.04 -13.07 4.72
N GLY A 172 15.11 -12.27 3.67
CA GLY A 172 14.34 -11.04 3.53
C GLY A 172 12.84 -11.31 3.51
N GLU A 173 12.09 -10.38 4.10
CA GLU A 173 10.65 -10.49 4.28
C GLU A 173 9.89 -9.57 3.32
N VAL A 174 8.67 -9.94 2.98
CA VAL A 174 7.81 -9.15 2.08
C VAL A 174 6.42 -9.02 2.69
N VAL A 175 5.87 -7.82 2.67
CA VAL A 175 4.41 -7.63 2.78
C VAL A 175 3.86 -7.24 1.43
N ALA A 176 3.11 -8.13 0.80
CA ALA A 176 2.50 -7.91 -0.51
C ALA A 176 1.01 -7.60 -0.36
N LEU A 177 0.57 -6.50 -0.97
CA LEU A 177 -0.84 -6.14 -1.02
C LEU A 177 -1.52 -6.84 -2.19
N ILE A 178 -2.35 -7.83 -1.90
CA ILE A 178 -3.15 -8.57 -2.87
C ILE A 178 -4.38 -7.74 -3.22
N LYS A 179 -4.51 -7.39 -4.49
CA LYS A 179 -5.60 -6.58 -5.03
C LYS A 179 -6.43 -7.41 -5.99
N PRO A 180 -7.60 -7.93 -5.59
CA PRO A 180 -8.41 -8.82 -6.43
C PRO A 180 -8.69 -8.26 -7.82
N GLN A 181 -8.87 -6.96 -7.95
CA GLN A 181 -9.15 -6.30 -9.24
C GLN A 181 -8.00 -6.40 -10.26
N PHE A 182 -6.78 -6.69 -9.84
CA PHE A 182 -5.62 -6.84 -10.73
C PHE A 182 -5.17 -8.30 -10.92
N GLU A 183 -5.81 -9.23 -10.19
CA GLU A 183 -5.47 -10.65 -10.19
C GLU A 183 -6.57 -11.53 -10.81
N ALA A 184 -7.85 -11.15 -10.67
CA ALA A 184 -9.00 -12.02 -10.94
C ALA A 184 -9.34 -12.25 -12.43
N GLY A 185 -8.69 -11.54 -13.36
CA GLY A 185 -9.13 -11.50 -14.76
C GLY A 185 -10.32 -10.54 -15.01
N ARG A 186 -10.41 -10.02 -16.23
CA ARG A 186 -11.37 -8.94 -16.58
C ARG A 186 -12.83 -9.34 -16.42
N GLU A 187 -13.15 -10.61 -16.65
CA GLU A 187 -14.51 -11.17 -16.60
C GLU A 187 -15.10 -11.17 -15.18
N LYS A 188 -14.24 -11.20 -14.16
CA LYS A 188 -14.63 -11.20 -12.73
C LYS A 188 -14.64 -9.81 -12.10
N VAL A 189 -14.21 -8.79 -12.85
CA VAL A 189 -14.18 -7.41 -12.39
C VAL A 189 -15.42 -6.68 -12.86
N GLY A 190 -16.21 -6.16 -11.91
CA GLY A 190 -17.45 -5.43 -12.21
C GLY A 190 -17.21 -4.13 -12.97
N LYS A 191 -18.29 -3.55 -13.54
CA LYS A 191 -18.25 -2.32 -14.40
C LYS A 191 -17.56 -1.11 -13.75
N LYS A 192 -17.46 -1.06 -12.41
CA LYS A 192 -16.77 0.00 -11.66
C LYS A 192 -15.35 -0.38 -11.21
N GLY A 193 -14.78 -1.45 -11.75
CA GLY A 193 -13.47 -1.91 -11.35
C GLY A 193 -13.43 -2.62 -9.99
N VAL A 194 -14.57 -3.10 -9.48
CA VAL A 194 -14.68 -3.71 -8.14
C VAL A 194 -15.00 -5.19 -8.26
N VAL A 195 -14.23 -6.02 -7.58
CA VAL A 195 -14.51 -7.44 -7.33
C VAL A 195 -15.34 -7.55 -6.05
N ARG A 196 -16.50 -8.21 -6.11
CA ARG A 196 -17.45 -8.30 -4.98
C ARG A 196 -17.62 -9.72 -4.45
N GLU A 197 -17.42 -10.72 -5.30
CA GLU A 197 -17.71 -12.11 -4.97
C GLU A 197 -16.62 -12.66 -4.04
N LYS A 198 -17.01 -13.13 -2.86
CA LYS A 198 -16.10 -13.77 -1.88
C LYS A 198 -15.33 -14.93 -2.49
N SER A 199 -15.98 -15.73 -3.34
CA SER A 199 -15.35 -16.83 -4.05
C SER A 199 -14.20 -16.38 -4.95
N THR A 200 -14.36 -15.22 -5.61
CA THR A 200 -13.30 -14.62 -6.45
C THR A 200 -12.15 -14.10 -5.59
N HIS A 201 -12.43 -13.47 -4.45
CA HIS A 201 -11.39 -13.05 -3.51
C HIS A 201 -10.56 -14.25 -3.03
N LEU A 202 -11.24 -15.33 -2.63
CA LEU A 202 -10.59 -16.55 -2.19
C LEU A 202 -9.73 -17.21 -3.28
N GLU A 203 -10.26 -17.28 -4.51
CA GLU A 203 -9.51 -17.79 -5.66
C GLU A 203 -8.23 -16.98 -5.91
N VAL A 204 -8.34 -15.66 -5.90
CA VAL A 204 -7.20 -14.73 -6.08
C VAL A 204 -6.16 -14.94 -4.96
N ILE A 205 -6.58 -15.00 -3.71
CA ILE A 205 -5.68 -15.24 -2.59
C ILE A 205 -4.93 -16.56 -2.78
N ARG A 206 -5.64 -17.64 -3.07
CA ARG A 206 -5.04 -18.97 -3.31
C ARG A 206 -4.04 -18.93 -4.47
N GLN A 207 -4.40 -18.29 -5.57
CA GLN A 207 -3.51 -18.13 -6.73
C GLN A 207 -2.22 -17.40 -6.38
N VAL A 208 -2.31 -16.26 -5.68
CA VAL A 208 -1.14 -15.46 -5.29
C VAL A 208 -0.26 -16.20 -4.29
N LEU A 209 -0.86 -16.84 -3.28
CA LEU A 209 -0.11 -17.62 -2.28
C LEU A 209 0.57 -18.86 -2.91
N THR A 210 -0.12 -19.55 -3.83
CA THR A 210 0.46 -20.65 -4.59
C THR A 210 1.68 -20.20 -5.38
N PHE A 211 1.57 -19.05 -6.07
CA PHE A 211 2.70 -18.51 -6.81
C PHE A 211 3.84 -18.08 -5.87
N ALA A 212 3.54 -17.42 -4.76
CA ALA A 212 4.56 -17.01 -3.78
C ALA A 212 5.33 -18.22 -3.26
N TRP A 213 4.64 -19.31 -2.92
CA TRP A 213 5.25 -20.53 -2.46
C TRP A 213 6.13 -21.19 -3.54
N SER A 214 5.66 -21.28 -4.78
CA SER A 214 6.46 -21.78 -5.91
C SER A 214 7.67 -20.90 -6.23
N ALA A 215 7.56 -19.62 -5.96
CA ALA A 215 8.65 -18.63 -6.10
C ALA A 215 9.67 -18.70 -4.95
N GLY A 216 9.57 -19.69 -4.04
CA GLY A 216 10.52 -19.89 -2.95
C GLY A 216 10.31 -18.96 -1.76
N PHE A 217 9.08 -18.53 -1.50
CA PHE A 217 8.70 -17.87 -0.25
C PHE A 217 7.96 -18.82 0.68
N ASP A 218 8.17 -18.69 1.97
CA ASP A 218 7.25 -19.17 2.99
C ASP A 218 6.15 -18.13 3.19
N ILE A 219 4.92 -18.62 3.40
CA ILE A 219 3.77 -17.80 3.75
C ILE A 219 3.68 -17.75 5.27
N LEU A 220 3.89 -16.59 5.87
CA LEU A 220 3.93 -16.46 7.33
C LEU A 220 2.59 -16.02 7.91
N ALA A 221 1.85 -15.15 7.21
CA ALA A 221 0.53 -14.69 7.62
C ALA A 221 -0.25 -14.09 6.46
N LEU A 222 -1.55 -13.99 6.66
CA LEU A 222 -2.49 -13.30 5.77
C LEU A 222 -3.46 -12.47 6.62
N GLU A 223 -3.82 -11.28 6.15
CA GLU A 223 -4.79 -10.41 6.81
C GLU A 223 -5.46 -9.52 5.75
N PHE A 224 -6.59 -8.89 6.04
CA PHE A 224 -7.19 -7.90 5.16
C PHE A 224 -6.75 -6.47 5.49
N SER A 225 -6.68 -5.61 4.49
CA SER A 225 -6.39 -4.18 4.66
C SER A 225 -7.43 -3.48 5.53
N PRO A 226 -7.05 -2.56 6.43
CA PRO A 226 -8.02 -1.85 7.29
C PRO A 226 -8.89 -0.86 6.51
N ILE A 227 -8.52 -0.56 5.28
CA ILE A 227 -9.24 0.36 4.38
C ILE A 227 -9.37 -0.24 2.99
N LYS A 228 -10.48 0.06 2.33
CA LYS A 228 -10.67 -0.29 0.92
C LYS A 228 -9.76 0.54 0.01
N GLY A 229 -9.43 -0.03 -1.14
CA GLY A 229 -8.77 0.68 -2.24
C GLY A 229 -9.61 1.85 -2.77
N PRO A 230 -9.05 2.71 -3.63
CA PRO A 230 -9.72 3.93 -4.13
C PRO A 230 -11.09 3.66 -4.77
N GLU A 231 -11.23 2.57 -5.51
CA GLU A 231 -12.48 2.18 -6.19
C GLU A 231 -13.45 1.40 -5.28
N GLY A 232 -13.06 1.13 -4.03
CA GLY A 232 -13.85 0.41 -3.05
C GLY A 232 -13.57 -1.10 -2.98
N ASN A 233 -12.49 -1.58 -3.56
CA ASN A 233 -12.06 -2.98 -3.46
C ASN A 233 -11.54 -3.30 -2.05
N ILE A 234 -11.92 -4.46 -1.53
CA ILE A 234 -11.26 -5.08 -0.38
C ILE A 234 -9.91 -5.62 -0.87
N GLU A 235 -8.86 -5.36 -0.11
CA GLU A 235 -7.49 -5.77 -0.43
C GLU A 235 -6.91 -6.57 0.74
N TYR A 236 -5.91 -7.42 0.48
CA TYR A 236 -5.34 -8.31 1.49
C TYR A 236 -3.84 -8.12 1.62
N LEU A 237 -3.30 -8.42 2.79
CA LEU A 237 -1.90 -8.29 3.17
C LEU A 237 -1.32 -9.69 3.37
N ALA A 238 -0.41 -10.12 2.52
CA ALA A 238 0.31 -11.38 2.68
C ALA A 238 1.72 -11.10 3.21
N TRP A 239 2.09 -11.72 4.33
CA TRP A 239 3.45 -11.69 4.87
C TRP A 239 4.21 -12.93 4.43
N LEU A 240 5.31 -12.71 3.73
CA LEU A 240 6.12 -13.73 3.08
C LEU A 240 7.57 -13.62 3.55
N ARG A 241 8.30 -14.74 3.55
CA ARG A 241 9.75 -14.76 3.83
C ARG A 241 10.47 -15.55 2.75
N LYS A 242 11.52 -14.93 2.18
CA LYS A 242 12.42 -15.60 1.22
C LYS A 242 13.10 -16.78 1.89
N THR A 243 13.15 -17.90 1.16
CA THR A 243 13.85 -19.13 1.58
C THR A 243 14.94 -19.47 0.57
N ASP A 244 15.74 -20.46 0.90
CA ASP A 244 16.73 -21.09 0.01
C ASP A 244 16.11 -22.12 -0.96
N ARG A 245 14.79 -22.38 -0.83
CA ARG A 245 14.05 -23.28 -1.73
C ARG A 245 14.16 -22.77 -3.17
N ALA A 246 14.49 -23.68 -4.09
CA ALA A 246 14.54 -23.36 -5.51
C ALA A 246 13.16 -22.92 -6.03
N VAL A 247 13.17 -22.00 -6.98
CA VAL A 247 11.96 -21.61 -7.72
C VAL A 247 11.48 -22.84 -8.51
N MET A 248 10.19 -23.13 -8.40
CA MET A 248 9.59 -24.29 -9.09
C MET A 248 9.27 -23.93 -10.54
N GLU A 249 9.48 -24.86 -11.45
CA GLU A 249 9.12 -24.70 -12.86
C GLU A 249 7.61 -24.80 -13.07
N GLU A 250 6.96 -25.67 -12.30
CA GLU A 250 5.50 -25.87 -12.33
C GLU A 250 4.86 -25.40 -11.02
N LEU A 251 3.64 -24.83 -11.13
CA LEU A 251 2.89 -24.42 -9.96
C LEU A 251 2.36 -25.66 -9.22
N PRO A 252 2.53 -25.74 -7.90
CA PRO A 252 1.94 -26.80 -7.08
C PRO A 252 0.42 -26.65 -7.03
N SER A 253 -0.27 -27.69 -6.59
CA SER A 253 -1.68 -27.61 -6.27
C SER A 253 -1.90 -26.73 -5.02
N TRP A 254 -3.10 -26.17 -4.89
CA TRP A 254 -3.46 -25.44 -3.65
C TRP A 254 -3.40 -26.35 -2.40
N ASP A 255 -3.76 -27.62 -2.53
CA ASP A 255 -3.74 -28.56 -1.40
C ASP A 255 -2.32 -28.80 -0.86
N GLU A 256 -1.31 -28.83 -1.74
CA GLU A 256 0.10 -28.91 -1.33
C GLU A 256 0.53 -27.64 -0.58
N VAL A 257 0.20 -26.45 -1.12
CA VAL A 257 0.54 -25.18 -0.48
C VAL A 257 -0.18 -25.03 0.85
N ARG A 258 -1.45 -25.42 0.93
CA ARG A 258 -2.26 -25.38 2.14
C ARG A 258 -1.64 -26.14 3.30
N LEU A 259 -1.00 -27.29 3.04
CA LEU A 259 -0.31 -28.08 4.06
C LEU A 259 0.93 -27.38 4.63
N SER A 260 1.50 -26.41 3.91
CA SER A 260 2.67 -25.63 4.35
C SER A 260 2.30 -24.33 5.08
N LEU A 261 1.02 -23.97 5.14
CA LEU A 261 0.58 -22.77 5.82
C LEU A 261 0.75 -22.89 7.35
N PRO A 262 1.04 -21.79 8.04
CA PRO A 262 1.05 -21.78 9.50
C PRO A 262 -0.28 -22.25 10.09
N GLU A 263 -0.19 -22.91 11.25
CA GLU A 263 -1.39 -23.31 11.99
C GLU A 263 -2.29 -22.11 12.28
N GLY A 264 -3.59 -22.27 12.01
CA GLY A 264 -4.58 -21.20 12.19
C GLY A 264 -4.72 -20.22 11.04
N LEU A 265 -3.85 -20.24 10.02
CA LEU A 265 -4.03 -19.40 8.84
C LEU A 265 -5.12 -20.02 7.94
N ASN A 266 -6.25 -19.33 7.87
CA ASN A 266 -7.43 -19.76 7.10
C ASN A 266 -7.90 -18.63 6.15
N PRO A 267 -7.58 -18.70 4.85
CA PRO A 267 -7.98 -17.68 3.88
C PRO A 267 -9.50 -17.49 3.78
N GLU A 268 -10.30 -18.53 3.94
CA GLU A 268 -11.76 -18.48 3.91
C GLU A 268 -12.30 -17.59 5.03
N GLN A 269 -11.81 -17.78 6.24
CA GLN A 269 -12.18 -16.98 7.40
C GLN A 269 -11.80 -15.52 7.22
N ILE A 270 -10.59 -15.24 6.72
CA ILE A 270 -10.10 -13.89 6.48
C ILE A 270 -10.94 -13.15 5.44
N VAL A 271 -11.37 -13.83 4.37
CA VAL A 271 -12.28 -13.26 3.37
C VAL A 271 -13.64 -12.95 4.00
N ASP A 272 -14.17 -13.85 4.82
CA ASP A 272 -15.46 -13.64 5.49
C ASP A 272 -15.40 -12.44 6.46
N GLU A 273 -14.37 -12.36 7.29
CA GLU A 273 -14.16 -11.24 8.21
C GLU A 273 -13.96 -9.90 7.48
N ALA A 274 -13.22 -9.90 6.37
CA ALA A 274 -13.01 -8.71 5.54
C ALA A 274 -14.33 -8.16 5.01
N HIS A 275 -15.20 -9.02 4.47
CA HIS A 275 -16.52 -8.62 3.97
C HIS A 275 -17.47 -8.19 5.08
N GLN A 276 -17.43 -8.83 6.26
CA GLN A 276 -18.24 -8.40 7.41
C GLN A 276 -17.82 -7.04 7.96
N THR A 277 -16.52 -6.72 7.87
CA THR A 277 -15.95 -5.50 8.46
C THR A 277 -16.02 -4.32 7.52
N LEU A 278 -15.85 -4.55 6.22
CA LEU A 278 -15.66 -3.49 5.23
C LEU A 278 -16.87 -3.28 4.29
N ASP A 279 -17.79 -4.22 4.15
CA ASP A 279 -19.03 -4.04 3.39
C ASP A 279 -20.17 -3.53 4.26
#